data_adaefb1f336a24fe8c3e9b4dc5ae9535
#
_entry.id   adaefb1f336a24fe8c3e9b4dc5ae9535
#
_cell.length_a   1.000
_cell.length_b   1.000
_cell.length_c   1.000
_cell.angle_alpha   90.00
_cell.angle_beta   90.00
_cell.angle_gamma   90.00
#
_symmetry.space_group_name_H-M   'P 1'
#
loop_
_entity.id
_entity.type
_entity.pdbx_description
1 polymer ?
#
loop_
_entity_poly.entity_id
_entity_poly.type
_entity_poly.pdbx_seq_one_letter_code
_entity_poly.pdbx_strand_id
1 'polypeptide(L)'
;MTTAKEYIQSTFELVKARNAHEAEFLQAVEEFLNTLEPVFEKHPEYIEENILARITEPERIISFRVPWVDRNGKVQVNRGYRVQFNSAVGPYKGGLRFHPTVNQGILKFLGFEQIFKNVLTGLPIGGGKGGSDFDPKGKTDAEVMRFCQSFMTELQKYIGPSLDVPAGDIGVGGREIGYLYGQYKRLRQFDAGVLTGKPIGFGGSLIRPEATGYGLVYYTQEMLKANGESFDGKTVVVSGAGNVAQYAVQKATELGAKV
;
A
#
# COMPACT_ATOMS: atom_id res chain seq x y z
N MET A 1 -29.63 -18.04 -14.55
CA MET A 1 -28.95 -17.01 -13.73
C MET A 1 -27.58 -17.55 -13.37
N THR A 2 -26.55 -16.77 -13.51
CA THR A 2 -25.19 -17.16 -13.11
C THR A 2 -25.14 -17.30 -11.59
N THR A 3 -24.64 -18.40 -11.07
CA THR A 3 -24.50 -18.60 -9.63
C THR A 3 -23.34 -17.74 -9.09
N ALA A 4 -23.32 -17.47 -7.77
CA ALA A 4 -22.23 -16.77 -7.11
C ALA A 4 -20.87 -17.42 -7.41
N LYS A 5 -20.81 -18.73 -7.32
CA LYS A 5 -19.60 -19.53 -7.59
C LYS A 5 -19.13 -19.41 -9.05
N GLU A 6 -20.04 -19.52 -10.02
CA GLU A 6 -19.71 -19.36 -11.44
C GLU A 6 -19.20 -17.96 -11.76
N TYR A 7 -19.80 -16.94 -11.15
CA TYR A 7 -19.37 -15.55 -11.31
C TYR A 7 -17.96 -15.32 -10.77
N ILE A 8 -17.67 -15.78 -9.56
CA ILE A 8 -16.35 -15.70 -8.95
C ILE A 8 -15.30 -16.41 -9.82
N GLN A 9 -15.59 -17.65 -10.23
CA GLN A 9 -14.67 -18.43 -11.05
C GLN A 9 -14.40 -17.76 -12.42
N SER A 10 -15.45 -17.33 -13.09
CA SER A 10 -15.30 -16.67 -14.41
C SER A 10 -14.54 -15.36 -14.30
N THR A 11 -14.75 -14.58 -13.24
CA THR A 11 -13.98 -13.36 -12.98
C THR A 11 -12.51 -13.69 -12.75
N PHE A 12 -12.19 -14.69 -11.94
CA PHE A 12 -10.80 -15.07 -11.67
C PHE A 12 -10.09 -15.56 -12.94
N GLU A 13 -10.74 -16.36 -13.78
CA GLU A 13 -10.16 -16.77 -15.08
C GLU A 13 -9.89 -15.57 -16.00
N LEU A 14 -10.76 -14.56 -16.00
CA LEU A 14 -10.53 -13.32 -16.74
C LEU A 14 -9.30 -12.56 -16.20
N VAL A 15 -9.19 -12.42 -14.87
CA VAL A 15 -8.04 -11.77 -14.22
C VAL A 15 -6.76 -12.52 -14.55
N LYS A 16 -6.77 -13.85 -14.47
CA LYS A 16 -5.64 -14.71 -14.80
C LYS A 16 -5.19 -14.55 -16.26
N ALA A 17 -6.13 -14.54 -17.18
CA ALA A 17 -5.82 -14.36 -18.60
C ALA A 17 -5.15 -13.01 -18.92
N ARG A 18 -5.55 -11.95 -18.21
CA ARG A 18 -5.00 -10.60 -18.39
C ARG A 18 -3.67 -10.37 -17.68
N ASN A 19 -3.36 -11.13 -16.64
CA ASN A 19 -2.25 -10.87 -15.72
C ASN A 19 -1.34 -12.10 -15.52
N ALA A 20 -1.15 -12.90 -16.54
CA ALA A 20 -0.46 -14.20 -16.47
C ALA A 20 0.97 -14.18 -15.87
N HIS A 21 1.63 -13.01 -15.84
CA HIS A 21 2.99 -12.87 -15.32
C HIS A 21 3.06 -12.16 -13.96
N GLU A 22 1.93 -11.93 -13.30
CA GLU A 22 1.83 -11.19 -12.05
C GLU A 22 1.38 -12.11 -10.91
N ALA A 23 2.24 -13.06 -10.54
CA ALA A 23 1.92 -14.15 -9.61
C ALA A 23 1.39 -13.66 -8.24
N GLU A 24 2.01 -12.63 -7.66
CA GLU A 24 1.61 -12.07 -6.37
C GLU A 24 0.22 -11.39 -6.45
N PHE A 25 -0.06 -10.73 -7.57
CA PHE A 25 -1.37 -10.14 -7.79
C PHE A 25 -2.45 -11.21 -7.96
N LEU A 26 -2.16 -12.26 -8.73
CA LEU A 26 -3.11 -13.37 -8.93
C LEU A 26 -3.42 -14.08 -7.62
N GLN A 27 -2.40 -14.33 -6.80
CA GLN A 27 -2.59 -14.95 -5.49
C GLN A 27 -3.49 -14.10 -4.59
N ALA A 28 -3.23 -12.81 -4.48
CA ALA A 28 -4.03 -11.90 -3.64
C ALA A 28 -5.50 -11.83 -4.10
N VAL A 29 -5.73 -11.80 -5.42
CA VAL A 29 -7.08 -11.81 -5.98
C VAL A 29 -7.78 -13.13 -5.68
N GLU A 30 -7.13 -14.27 -5.90
CA GLU A 30 -7.70 -15.60 -5.65
C GLU A 30 -8.10 -15.77 -4.19
N GLU A 31 -7.21 -15.44 -3.26
CA GLU A 31 -7.47 -15.52 -1.83
C GLU A 31 -8.69 -14.68 -1.41
N PHE A 32 -8.79 -13.47 -1.93
CA PHE A 32 -9.90 -12.59 -1.64
C PHE A 32 -11.22 -13.09 -2.25
N LEU A 33 -11.23 -13.44 -3.53
CA LEU A 33 -12.43 -13.88 -4.24
C LEU A 33 -13.04 -15.13 -3.62
N ASN A 34 -12.23 -16.08 -3.14
CA ASN A 34 -12.68 -17.31 -2.49
C ASN A 34 -13.47 -17.08 -1.19
N THR A 35 -13.42 -15.87 -0.61
CA THR A 35 -14.18 -15.52 0.59
C THR A 35 -15.55 -14.93 0.31
N LEU A 36 -15.87 -14.61 -0.95
CA LEU A 36 -17.00 -13.75 -1.29
C LEU A 36 -18.30 -14.50 -1.69
N GLU A 37 -18.26 -15.83 -1.84
CA GLU A 37 -19.45 -16.61 -2.25
C GLU A 37 -20.69 -16.27 -1.38
N PRO A 38 -20.61 -16.25 -0.02
CA PRO A 38 -21.76 -15.90 0.80
C PRO A 38 -22.30 -14.48 0.63
N VAL A 39 -21.45 -13.55 0.15
CA VAL A 39 -21.87 -12.18 -0.13
C VAL A 39 -22.72 -12.13 -1.38
N PHE A 40 -22.27 -12.79 -2.46
CA PHE A 40 -23.00 -12.81 -3.74
C PHE A 40 -24.26 -13.66 -3.70
N GLU A 41 -24.34 -14.65 -2.82
CA GLU A 41 -25.59 -15.36 -2.54
C GLU A 41 -26.67 -14.47 -1.92
N LYS A 42 -26.26 -13.56 -1.03
CA LYS A 42 -27.15 -12.60 -0.35
C LYS A 42 -27.45 -11.37 -1.21
N HIS A 43 -26.56 -11.03 -2.12
CA HIS A 43 -26.58 -9.79 -2.92
C HIS A 43 -26.37 -10.12 -4.41
N PRO A 44 -27.33 -10.82 -5.05
CA PRO A 44 -27.21 -11.17 -6.47
C PRO A 44 -27.15 -9.95 -7.40
N GLU A 45 -27.67 -8.80 -6.98
CA GLU A 45 -27.54 -7.52 -7.69
C GLU A 45 -26.10 -7.13 -7.96
N TYR A 46 -25.15 -7.54 -7.11
CA TYR A 46 -23.73 -7.26 -7.33
C TYR A 46 -23.13 -8.07 -8.49
N ILE A 47 -23.74 -9.20 -8.84
CA ILE A 47 -23.38 -9.98 -10.04
C ILE A 47 -23.81 -9.20 -11.30
N GLU A 48 -25.05 -8.70 -11.30
CA GLU A 48 -25.59 -7.92 -12.42
C GLU A 48 -24.77 -6.64 -12.68
N GLU A 49 -24.31 -5.99 -11.60
CA GLU A 49 -23.45 -4.79 -11.65
C GLU A 49 -21.98 -5.10 -11.95
N ASN A 50 -21.62 -6.36 -12.12
CA ASN A 50 -20.25 -6.83 -12.40
C ASN A 50 -19.18 -6.26 -11.46
N ILE A 51 -19.48 -6.26 -10.16
CA ILE A 51 -18.66 -5.61 -9.14
C ILE A 51 -17.23 -6.20 -9.09
N LEU A 52 -17.08 -7.53 -9.21
CA LEU A 52 -15.76 -8.15 -9.12
C LEU A 52 -14.83 -7.72 -10.24
N ALA A 53 -15.30 -7.65 -11.47
CA ALA A 53 -14.48 -7.19 -12.58
C ALA A 53 -14.01 -5.73 -12.40
N ARG A 54 -14.82 -4.91 -11.73
CA ARG A 54 -14.50 -3.50 -11.45
C ARG A 54 -13.48 -3.35 -10.33
N ILE A 55 -13.55 -4.16 -9.28
CA ILE A 55 -12.63 -4.06 -8.13
C ILE A 55 -11.32 -4.83 -8.33
N THR A 56 -11.24 -5.73 -9.31
CA THR A 56 -10.01 -6.45 -9.65
C THR A 56 -9.19 -5.79 -10.75
N GLU A 57 -9.73 -4.77 -11.42
CA GLU A 57 -9.00 -4.00 -12.45
C GLU A 57 -8.66 -2.61 -11.91
N PRO A 58 -7.38 -2.18 -11.91
CA PRO A 58 -7.02 -0.83 -11.49
C PRO A 58 -7.56 0.22 -12.45
N GLU A 59 -8.03 1.35 -11.93
CA GLU A 59 -8.52 2.46 -12.74
C GLU A 59 -7.40 3.06 -13.61
N ARG A 60 -6.15 3.07 -13.09
CA ARG A 60 -5.00 3.61 -13.82
C ARG A 60 -3.68 3.07 -13.28
N ILE A 61 -2.76 2.77 -14.18
CA ILE A 61 -1.36 2.48 -13.87
C ILE A 61 -0.48 3.49 -14.59
N ILE A 62 0.39 4.15 -13.85
CA ILE A 62 1.38 5.10 -14.38
C ILE A 62 2.75 4.47 -14.18
N SER A 63 3.49 4.29 -15.28
CA SER A 63 4.87 3.82 -15.28
C SER A 63 5.77 4.90 -15.90
N PHE A 64 6.91 5.18 -15.27
CA PHE A 64 7.83 6.21 -15.73
C PHE A 64 9.29 5.85 -15.42
N ARG A 65 10.20 6.42 -16.21
CA ARG A 65 11.64 6.30 -16.02
C ARG A 65 12.12 7.31 -14.98
N VAL A 66 13.03 6.87 -14.09
CA VAL A 66 13.63 7.69 -13.05
C VAL A 66 15.16 7.71 -13.23
N PRO A 67 15.72 8.65 -14.01
CA PRO A 67 17.17 8.81 -14.12
C PRO A 67 17.70 9.64 -12.95
N TRP A 68 18.83 9.23 -12.36
CA TRP A 68 19.48 9.95 -11.27
C TRP A 68 20.99 9.72 -11.30
N VAL A 69 21.77 10.58 -10.64
CA VAL A 69 23.24 10.52 -10.64
C VAL A 69 23.74 9.97 -9.31
N ASP A 70 24.55 8.93 -9.34
CA ASP A 70 25.17 8.33 -8.16
C ASP A 70 26.35 9.17 -7.62
N ARG A 71 26.96 8.70 -6.54
CA ARG A 71 28.11 9.36 -5.89
C ARG A 71 29.35 9.44 -6.78
N ASN A 72 29.44 8.60 -7.81
CA ASN A 72 30.56 8.53 -8.74
C ASN A 72 30.31 9.36 -10.01
N GLY A 73 29.22 10.12 -10.06
CA GLY A 73 28.84 10.92 -11.23
C GLY A 73 28.19 10.11 -12.36
N LYS A 74 27.88 8.83 -12.15
CA LYS A 74 27.27 7.98 -13.19
C LYS A 74 25.75 8.10 -13.15
N VAL A 75 25.14 8.16 -14.33
CA VAL A 75 23.69 8.14 -14.48
C VAL A 75 23.18 6.72 -14.24
N GLN A 76 22.28 6.60 -13.29
CA GLN A 76 21.53 5.40 -12.99
C GLN A 76 20.09 5.58 -13.49
N VAL A 77 19.41 4.48 -13.81
CA VAL A 77 18.02 4.49 -14.29
C VAL A 77 17.21 3.45 -13.55
N ASN A 78 16.18 3.89 -12.87
CA ASN A 78 15.19 3.03 -12.21
C ASN A 78 13.81 3.19 -12.87
N ARG A 79 12.89 2.28 -12.53
CA ARG A 79 11.49 2.35 -12.92
C ARG A 79 10.68 2.91 -11.77
N GLY A 80 9.82 3.88 -12.05
CA GLY A 80 8.84 4.40 -11.12
C GLY A 80 7.44 3.97 -11.52
N TYR A 81 6.58 3.75 -10.52
CA TYR A 81 5.20 3.32 -10.73
C TYR A 81 4.25 4.01 -9.76
N ARG A 82 3.02 4.25 -10.22
CA ARG A 82 1.86 4.55 -9.37
C ARG A 82 0.64 3.80 -9.89
N VAL A 83 0.08 2.96 -9.05
CA VAL A 83 -1.20 2.27 -9.28
C VAL A 83 -2.27 3.06 -8.55
N GLN A 84 -3.15 3.69 -9.30
CA GLN A 84 -4.38 4.32 -8.85
C GLN A 84 -5.48 3.28 -9.01
N PHE A 85 -5.71 2.52 -7.93
CA PHE A 85 -6.46 1.27 -8.08
C PHE A 85 -7.97 1.50 -8.06
N ASN A 86 -8.48 2.20 -7.06
CA ASN A 86 -9.92 2.43 -6.94
C ASN A 86 -10.20 3.73 -6.18
N SER A 87 -11.03 4.58 -6.75
CA SER A 87 -11.44 5.88 -6.19
C SER A 87 -12.91 5.97 -5.80
N ALA A 88 -13.63 4.84 -5.77
CA ALA A 88 -15.09 4.83 -5.55
C ALA A 88 -15.52 5.51 -4.25
N VAL A 89 -14.70 5.43 -3.20
CA VAL A 89 -15.00 6.02 -1.87
C VAL A 89 -14.18 7.27 -1.55
N GLY A 90 -13.27 7.68 -2.42
CA GLY A 90 -12.45 8.88 -2.22
C GLY A 90 -11.11 8.86 -2.96
N PRO A 91 -10.25 9.86 -2.73
CA PRO A 91 -8.94 9.95 -3.36
C PRO A 91 -8.11 8.68 -3.17
N TYR A 92 -7.30 8.31 -4.16
CA TYR A 92 -6.38 7.19 -4.03
C TYR A 92 -5.43 7.44 -2.86
N LYS A 93 -5.22 6.43 -2.03
CA LYS A 93 -4.37 6.52 -0.84
C LYS A 93 -3.57 5.25 -0.66
N GLY A 94 -2.25 5.41 -0.52
CA GLY A 94 -1.36 4.29 -0.24
C GLY A 94 0.11 4.65 -0.37
N GLY A 95 0.98 3.80 0.20
CA GLY A 95 2.41 4.04 0.32
C GLY A 95 3.18 3.99 -0.99
N LEU A 96 4.40 4.53 -0.94
CA LEU A 96 5.45 4.33 -1.92
C LEU A 96 6.47 3.34 -1.35
N ARG A 97 6.81 2.30 -2.10
CA ARG A 97 7.82 1.30 -1.73
C ARG A 97 9.07 1.48 -2.58
N PHE A 98 10.24 1.65 -1.95
CA PHE A 98 11.53 1.61 -2.63
C PHE A 98 12.28 0.36 -2.22
N HIS A 99 12.31 -0.61 -3.14
CA HIS A 99 12.93 -1.91 -2.91
C HIS A 99 13.26 -2.58 -4.25
N PRO A 100 14.41 -3.27 -4.40
CA PRO A 100 14.81 -3.86 -5.68
C PRO A 100 13.84 -4.90 -6.25
N THR A 101 12.96 -5.48 -5.44
CA THR A 101 11.93 -6.43 -5.90
C THR A 101 10.70 -5.74 -6.50
N VAL A 102 10.57 -4.42 -6.40
CA VAL A 102 9.38 -3.71 -6.88
C VAL A 102 9.26 -3.83 -8.40
N ASN A 103 8.10 -4.29 -8.82
CA ASN A 103 7.63 -4.33 -10.19
C ASN A 103 6.13 -3.98 -10.24
N GLN A 104 5.57 -3.93 -11.44
CA GLN A 104 4.16 -3.55 -11.61
C GLN A 104 3.20 -4.53 -10.92
N GLY A 105 3.43 -5.84 -11.03
CA GLY A 105 2.57 -6.86 -10.41
C GLY A 105 2.54 -6.77 -8.88
N ILE A 106 3.70 -6.55 -8.24
CA ILE A 106 3.79 -6.31 -6.80
C ILE A 106 2.99 -5.06 -6.39
N LEU A 107 3.09 -3.98 -7.16
CA LEU A 107 2.33 -2.77 -6.83
C LEU A 107 0.84 -2.89 -7.13
N LYS A 108 0.45 -3.70 -8.10
CA LYS A 108 -0.96 -4.06 -8.33
C LYS A 108 -1.52 -4.86 -7.15
N PHE A 109 -0.82 -5.90 -6.70
CA PHE A 109 -1.28 -6.67 -5.56
C PHE A 109 -1.43 -5.81 -4.31
N LEU A 110 -0.43 -5.00 -4.01
CA LEU A 110 -0.47 -4.09 -2.86
C LEU A 110 -1.56 -3.02 -2.99
N GLY A 111 -1.81 -2.54 -4.21
CA GLY A 111 -2.89 -1.59 -4.49
C GLY A 111 -4.26 -2.21 -4.33
N PHE A 112 -4.42 -3.46 -4.74
CA PHE A 112 -5.64 -4.25 -4.56
C PHE A 112 -5.96 -4.45 -3.07
N GLU A 113 -5.02 -4.92 -2.28
CA GLU A 113 -5.19 -5.05 -0.83
C GLU A 113 -5.47 -3.71 -0.14
N GLN A 114 -4.87 -2.64 -0.66
CA GLN A 114 -5.05 -1.29 -0.10
C GLN A 114 -6.50 -0.78 -0.23
N ILE A 115 -7.28 -1.24 -1.20
CA ILE A 115 -8.70 -0.90 -1.33
C ILE A 115 -9.45 -1.34 -0.07
N PHE A 116 -9.29 -2.60 0.31
CA PHE A 116 -10.00 -3.20 1.44
C PHE A 116 -9.49 -2.66 2.77
N LYS A 117 -8.17 -2.53 2.90
CA LYS A 117 -7.56 -1.90 4.07
C LYS A 117 -8.15 -0.52 4.34
N ASN A 118 -8.29 0.31 3.31
CA ASN A 118 -8.77 1.69 3.47
C ASN A 118 -10.28 1.74 3.74
N VAL A 119 -11.09 0.97 3.02
CA VAL A 119 -12.55 1.00 3.19
C VAL A 119 -12.99 0.52 4.58
N LEU A 120 -12.26 -0.41 5.18
CA LEU A 120 -12.53 -0.91 6.54
C LEU A 120 -12.28 0.14 7.63
N THR A 121 -11.62 1.24 7.33
CA THR A 121 -11.47 2.37 8.26
C THR A 121 -12.74 3.23 8.37
N GLY A 122 -13.69 3.11 7.43
CA GLY A 122 -14.86 3.98 7.30
C GLY A 122 -14.53 5.39 6.81
N LEU A 123 -13.27 5.69 6.46
CA LEU A 123 -12.85 6.99 5.95
C LEU A 123 -13.07 7.09 4.43
N PRO A 124 -13.33 8.29 3.89
CA PRO A 124 -13.55 8.52 2.46
C PRO A 124 -12.21 8.54 1.70
N ILE A 125 -11.50 7.44 1.70
CA ILE A 125 -10.21 7.27 1.02
C ILE A 125 -10.22 6.01 0.17
N GLY A 126 -9.83 6.15 -1.10
CA GLY A 126 -9.68 5.06 -2.05
C GLY A 126 -8.37 4.28 -1.86
N GLY A 127 -8.06 3.40 -2.80
CA GLY A 127 -6.86 2.56 -2.79
C GLY A 127 -5.87 2.93 -3.88
N GLY A 128 -4.59 3.02 -3.51
CA GLY A 128 -3.49 3.20 -4.44
C GLY A 128 -2.18 2.71 -3.86
N LYS A 129 -1.22 2.45 -4.75
CA LYS A 129 0.13 2.03 -4.35
C LYS A 129 1.16 2.50 -5.37
N GLY A 130 2.35 2.82 -4.93
CA GLY A 130 3.42 3.21 -5.83
C GLY A 130 4.78 2.76 -5.34
N GLY A 131 5.80 3.06 -6.11
CA GLY A 131 7.17 2.73 -5.73
C GLY A 131 8.14 2.64 -6.89
N SER A 132 9.29 2.08 -6.60
CA SER A 132 10.40 1.91 -7.53
C SER A 132 11.26 0.71 -7.15
N ASP A 133 11.93 0.13 -8.13
CA ASP A 133 12.99 -0.86 -7.97
C ASP A 133 14.31 -0.27 -7.41
N PHE A 134 14.29 0.99 -7.00
CA PHE A 134 15.40 1.65 -6.32
C PHE A 134 15.63 1.07 -4.93
N ASP A 135 16.88 0.70 -4.62
CA ASP A 135 17.29 0.28 -3.28
C ASP A 135 17.96 1.45 -2.54
N PRO A 136 17.32 2.01 -1.48
CA PRO A 136 17.91 3.08 -0.68
C PRO A 136 19.04 2.60 0.25
N LYS A 137 19.16 1.27 0.48
CA LYS A 137 20.19 0.73 1.38
C LYS A 137 21.59 0.99 0.83
N GLY A 138 22.47 1.47 1.69
CA GLY A 138 23.85 1.78 1.32
C GLY A 138 24.05 3.01 0.41
N LYS A 139 22.98 3.75 0.11
CA LYS A 139 23.05 5.03 -0.58
C LYS A 139 23.25 6.17 0.40
N THR A 140 23.98 7.21 -0.04
CA THR A 140 24.11 8.46 0.71
C THR A 140 22.80 9.24 0.67
N ASP A 141 22.60 10.16 1.63
CA ASP A 141 21.44 11.05 1.63
C ASP A 141 21.33 11.86 0.34
N ALA A 142 22.47 12.30 -0.21
CA ALA A 142 22.51 13.03 -1.46
C ALA A 142 22.07 12.18 -2.68
N GLU A 143 22.38 10.89 -2.69
CA GLU A 143 21.89 9.95 -3.72
C GLU A 143 20.41 9.73 -3.61
N VAL A 144 19.92 9.45 -2.39
CA VAL A 144 18.48 9.27 -2.11
C VAL A 144 17.70 10.54 -2.45
N MET A 145 18.23 11.72 -2.10
CA MET A 145 17.60 12.99 -2.44
C MET A 145 17.49 13.18 -3.96
N ARG A 146 18.56 12.94 -4.72
CA ARG A 146 18.53 13.05 -6.20
C ARG A 146 17.53 12.08 -6.82
N PHE A 147 17.49 10.83 -6.32
CA PHE A 147 16.50 9.86 -6.76
C PHE A 147 15.08 10.34 -6.47
N CYS A 148 14.78 10.76 -5.24
CA CYS A 148 13.47 11.26 -4.84
C CYS A 148 13.03 12.48 -5.65
N GLN A 149 13.96 13.40 -5.96
CA GLN A 149 13.68 14.56 -6.80
C GLN A 149 13.29 14.14 -8.22
N SER A 150 14.05 13.22 -8.83
CA SER A 150 13.74 12.70 -10.17
C SER A 150 12.41 11.94 -10.18
N PHE A 151 12.16 11.07 -9.20
CA PHE A 151 10.92 10.33 -9.05
C PHE A 151 9.71 11.27 -8.93
N MET A 152 9.80 12.28 -8.07
CA MET A 152 8.71 13.24 -7.86
C MET A 152 8.48 14.15 -9.06
N THR A 153 9.50 14.44 -9.86
CA THR A 153 9.36 15.23 -11.09
C THR A 153 8.35 14.60 -12.05
N GLU A 154 8.29 13.29 -12.12
CA GLU A 154 7.26 12.59 -12.90
C GLU A 154 5.96 12.39 -12.11
N LEU A 155 6.04 11.94 -10.88
CA LEU A 155 4.86 11.58 -10.08
C LEU A 155 3.95 12.78 -9.80
N GLN A 156 4.49 13.98 -9.61
CA GLN A 156 3.71 15.19 -9.24
C GLN A 156 2.58 15.52 -10.21
N LYS A 157 2.64 15.02 -11.44
CA LYS A 157 1.59 15.23 -12.46
C LYS A 157 0.27 14.52 -12.13
N TYR A 158 0.34 13.51 -11.28
CA TYR A 158 -0.73 12.54 -11.05
C TYR A 158 -1.22 12.49 -9.60
N ILE A 159 -0.67 13.32 -8.72
CA ILE A 159 -0.99 13.34 -7.29
C ILE A 159 -1.48 14.71 -6.83
N GLY A 160 -2.18 14.72 -5.71
CA GLY A 160 -2.71 15.93 -5.08
C GLY A 160 -3.66 15.58 -3.96
N PRO A 161 -4.00 16.52 -3.06
CA PRO A 161 -4.76 16.25 -1.84
C PRO A 161 -6.16 15.67 -2.09
N SER A 162 -6.77 16.02 -3.21
CA SER A 162 -8.12 15.55 -3.58
C SER A 162 -8.12 14.52 -4.71
N LEU A 163 -6.94 14.07 -5.16
CA LEU A 163 -6.80 13.10 -6.24
C LEU A 163 -6.12 11.82 -5.77
N ASP A 164 -4.89 11.94 -5.29
CA ASP A 164 -4.04 10.82 -4.92
C ASP A 164 -3.00 11.27 -3.88
N VAL A 165 -3.02 10.65 -2.71
CA VAL A 165 -2.18 11.02 -1.57
C VAL A 165 -1.23 9.86 -1.21
N PRO A 166 0.00 9.85 -1.73
CA PRO A 166 0.99 8.86 -1.35
C PRO A 166 1.45 8.99 0.11
N ALA A 167 2.08 7.93 0.61
CA ALA A 167 2.62 7.82 1.97
C ALA A 167 3.95 7.05 1.97
N GLY A 168 4.52 6.84 3.15
CA GLY A 168 5.65 5.93 3.33
C GLY A 168 5.25 4.45 3.28
N ASP A 169 6.23 3.61 2.97
CA ASP A 169 6.18 2.15 2.99
C ASP A 169 7.62 1.62 3.09
N ILE A 170 7.91 0.36 2.80
CA ILE A 170 9.26 -0.19 2.83
C ILE A 170 10.23 0.69 2.01
N GLY A 171 11.34 1.09 2.63
CA GLY A 171 12.35 1.96 2.01
C GLY A 171 11.97 3.43 1.86
N VAL A 172 10.80 3.85 2.37
CA VAL A 172 10.33 5.24 2.33
C VAL A 172 9.87 5.67 3.72
N GLY A 173 10.74 6.30 4.44
CA GLY A 173 10.49 6.89 5.76
C GLY A 173 10.37 8.42 5.70
N GLY A 174 10.47 9.06 6.86
CA GLY A 174 10.37 10.53 6.98
C GLY A 174 11.41 11.30 6.14
N ARG A 175 12.62 10.74 5.97
CA ARG A 175 13.68 11.30 5.12
C ARG A 175 13.25 11.36 3.66
N GLU A 176 12.83 10.23 3.11
CA GLU A 176 12.37 10.11 1.72
C GLU A 176 11.14 10.97 1.46
N ILE A 177 10.17 10.93 2.37
CA ILE A 177 8.97 11.78 2.30
C ILE A 177 9.37 13.27 2.31
N GLY A 178 10.35 13.66 3.11
CA GLY A 178 10.87 15.03 3.11
C GLY A 178 11.46 15.46 1.76
N TYR A 179 12.26 14.59 1.13
CA TYR A 179 12.83 14.85 -0.20
C TYR A 179 11.76 14.89 -1.31
N LEU A 180 10.81 13.96 -1.27
CA LEU A 180 9.68 13.92 -2.21
C LEU A 180 8.82 15.17 -2.09
N TYR A 181 8.46 15.56 -0.86
CA TYR A 181 7.65 16.74 -0.61
C TYR A 181 8.38 18.03 -0.99
N GLY A 182 9.67 18.14 -0.68
CA GLY A 182 10.50 19.28 -1.07
C GLY A 182 10.51 19.49 -2.58
N GLN A 183 10.60 18.41 -3.37
CA GLN A 183 10.54 18.50 -4.83
C GLN A 183 9.13 18.81 -5.33
N TYR A 184 8.09 18.23 -4.75
CA TYR A 184 6.70 18.56 -5.07
C TYR A 184 6.44 20.06 -4.91
N LYS A 185 6.84 20.63 -3.76
CA LYS A 185 6.69 22.05 -3.46
C LYS A 185 7.44 22.97 -4.46
N ARG A 186 8.55 22.51 -5.00
CA ARG A 186 9.32 23.27 -6.02
C ARG A 186 8.63 23.30 -7.38
N LEU A 187 7.90 22.23 -7.73
CA LEU A 187 7.23 22.05 -9.03
C LEU A 187 5.78 22.51 -9.03
N ARG A 188 5.16 22.46 -7.86
CA ARG A 188 3.77 22.85 -7.62
C ARG A 188 3.74 23.98 -6.58
N GLN A 189 2.66 24.12 -5.86
CA GLN A 189 2.54 25.04 -4.74
C GLN A 189 2.67 24.29 -3.42
N PHE A 190 2.81 25.04 -2.32
CA PHE A 190 2.71 24.48 -0.98
C PHE A 190 1.31 23.88 -0.80
N ASP A 191 1.25 22.59 -0.47
CA ASP A 191 0.01 21.90 -0.20
C ASP A 191 0.24 20.88 0.93
N ALA A 192 -0.32 21.18 2.09
CA ALA A 192 -0.19 20.32 3.26
C ALA A 192 -0.93 18.97 3.11
N GLY A 193 -1.89 18.89 2.19
CA GLY A 193 -2.70 17.68 1.97
C GLY A 193 -2.03 16.61 1.13
N VAL A 194 -0.96 16.94 0.41
CA VAL A 194 -0.22 15.98 -0.39
C VAL A 194 0.82 15.25 0.45
N LEU A 195 0.98 13.94 0.27
CA LEU A 195 1.89 13.08 1.01
C LEU A 195 1.61 13.04 2.52
N THR A 196 1.31 11.88 3.06
CA THR A 196 1.29 11.65 4.52
C THR A 196 2.62 11.08 5.01
N GLY A 197 2.88 11.19 6.32
CA GLY A 197 4.17 10.81 6.91
C GLY A 197 5.22 11.91 6.88
N LYS A 198 4.82 13.15 6.57
CA LYS A 198 5.70 14.31 6.68
C LYS A 198 6.02 14.60 8.16
N PRO A 199 7.25 15.00 8.50
CA PRO A 199 7.55 15.62 9.78
C PRO A 199 6.67 16.86 10.06
N ILE A 200 6.45 17.19 11.33
CA ILE A 200 5.63 18.33 11.75
C ILE A 200 6.09 19.64 11.10
N GLY A 201 7.41 19.86 11.02
CA GLY A 201 8.00 21.04 10.38
C GLY A 201 7.69 21.21 8.89
N PHE A 202 7.18 20.15 8.23
CA PHE A 202 6.77 20.17 6.82
C PHE A 202 5.24 20.09 6.65
N GLY A 203 4.48 20.45 7.67
CA GLY A 203 3.03 20.38 7.63
C GLY A 203 2.45 19.00 7.90
N GLY A 204 3.22 18.09 8.51
CA GLY A 204 2.77 16.78 8.93
C GLY A 204 1.98 16.79 10.25
N SER A 205 1.38 15.66 10.57
CA SER A 205 0.71 15.41 11.84
C SER A 205 1.64 14.71 12.82
N LEU A 206 1.29 14.72 14.11
CA LEU A 206 1.92 13.84 15.09
C LEU A 206 1.72 12.39 14.68
N ILE A 207 2.84 11.72 14.42
CA ILE A 207 2.85 10.28 14.15
C ILE A 207 2.95 9.56 15.50
N ARG A 208 2.18 8.49 15.65
CA ARG A 208 2.41 7.50 16.70
C ARG A 208 3.23 6.36 16.10
N PRO A 209 4.52 6.21 16.44
CA PRO A 209 5.38 5.16 15.88
C PRO A 209 4.83 3.75 16.12
N GLU A 210 4.13 3.57 17.24
CA GLU A 210 3.52 2.31 17.68
C GLU A 210 2.25 1.92 16.90
N ALA A 211 1.62 2.83 16.18
CA ALA A 211 0.25 2.65 15.69
C ALA A 211 0.03 1.38 14.85
N THR A 212 0.95 1.05 13.97
CA THR A 212 0.81 -0.14 13.10
C THR A 212 0.98 -1.44 13.88
N GLY A 213 2.04 -1.54 14.70
CA GLY A 213 2.28 -2.72 15.55
C GLY A 213 1.17 -2.94 16.57
N TYR A 214 0.74 -1.89 17.24
CA TYR A 214 -0.36 -1.95 18.20
C TYR A 214 -1.68 -2.31 17.53
N GLY A 215 -1.98 -1.70 16.40
CA GLY A 215 -3.20 -1.98 15.64
C GLY A 215 -3.30 -3.44 15.21
N LEU A 216 -2.19 -4.04 14.76
CA LEU A 216 -2.12 -5.47 14.46
C LEU A 216 -2.48 -6.32 15.69
N VAL A 217 -1.88 -6.01 16.84
CA VAL A 217 -2.11 -6.78 18.08
C VAL A 217 -3.54 -6.57 18.59
N TYR A 218 -4.09 -5.38 18.53
CA TYR A 218 -5.49 -5.14 18.90
C TYR A 218 -6.47 -5.89 17.99
N TYR A 219 -6.21 -5.93 16.69
CA TYR A 219 -7.04 -6.72 15.78
C TYR A 219 -6.97 -8.21 16.12
N THR A 220 -5.75 -8.73 16.38
CA THR A 220 -5.55 -10.12 16.81
C THR A 220 -6.26 -10.41 18.14
N GLN A 221 -6.27 -9.45 19.08
CA GLN A 221 -7.01 -9.58 20.33
C GLN A 221 -8.50 -9.76 20.10
N GLU A 222 -9.10 -9.00 19.18
CA GLU A 222 -10.52 -9.17 18.86
C GLU A 222 -10.80 -10.51 18.17
N MET A 223 -9.90 -10.97 17.30
CA MET A 223 -10.00 -12.33 16.72
C MET A 223 -9.95 -13.41 17.80
N LEU A 224 -9.04 -13.32 18.77
CA LEU A 224 -8.95 -14.26 19.88
C LEU A 224 -10.24 -14.23 20.72
N LYS A 225 -10.73 -13.04 21.07
CA LYS A 225 -11.99 -12.88 21.82
C LYS A 225 -13.18 -13.52 21.13
N ALA A 226 -13.29 -13.39 19.80
CA ALA A 226 -14.35 -14.00 19.01
C ALA A 226 -14.32 -15.54 19.10
N ASN A 227 -13.17 -16.13 19.40
CA ASN A 227 -12.98 -17.56 19.62
C ASN A 227 -12.95 -17.96 21.11
N GLY A 228 -13.29 -17.06 22.03
CA GLY A 228 -13.24 -17.29 23.46
C GLY A 228 -11.83 -17.39 24.05
N GLU A 229 -10.84 -16.80 23.36
CA GLU A 229 -9.42 -16.85 23.73
C GLU A 229 -8.86 -15.45 24.05
N SER A 230 -7.63 -15.41 24.58
CA SER A 230 -6.88 -14.18 24.87
C SER A 230 -5.39 -14.37 24.57
N PHE A 231 -4.62 -13.31 24.65
CA PHE A 231 -3.15 -13.36 24.58
C PHE A 231 -2.50 -14.01 25.81
N ASP A 232 -3.19 -13.97 26.95
CA ASP A 232 -2.63 -14.46 28.21
C ASP A 232 -2.17 -15.92 28.11
N GLY A 233 -0.91 -16.17 28.45
CA GLY A 233 -0.28 -17.47 28.38
C GLY A 233 0.03 -18.02 26.98
N LYS A 234 -0.30 -17.31 25.90
CA LYS A 234 0.02 -17.75 24.53
C LYS A 234 1.48 -17.50 24.19
N THR A 235 2.05 -18.39 23.36
CA THR A 235 3.34 -18.14 22.71
C THR A 235 3.08 -17.43 21.37
N VAL A 236 3.73 -16.27 21.18
CA VAL A 236 3.66 -15.46 19.97
C VAL A 236 5.04 -15.40 19.32
N VAL A 237 5.10 -15.64 18.02
CA VAL A 237 6.32 -15.50 17.22
C VAL A 237 6.18 -14.32 16.29
N VAL A 238 7.16 -13.40 16.32
CA VAL A 238 7.20 -12.21 15.47
C VAL A 238 8.43 -12.29 14.59
N SER A 239 8.22 -12.23 13.26
CA SER A 239 9.30 -12.19 12.28
C SER A 239 9.71 -10.75 11.99
N GLY A 240 11.03 -10.47 12.03
CA GLY A 240 11.60 -9.16 11.75
C GLY A 240 11.99 -8.37 13.00
N ALA A 241 12.68 -7.24 12.80
CA ALA A 241 13.18 -6.36 13.86
C ALA A 241 12.93 -4.86 13.55
N GLY A 242 12.03 -4.57 12.59
CA GLY A 242 11.66 -3.21 12.24
C GLY A 242 10.64 -2.59 13.20
N ASN A 243 10.17 -1.39 12.89
CA ASN A 243 9.22 -0.63 13.70
C ASN A 243 7.98 -1.45 14.08
N VAL A 244 7.31 -2.04 13.09
CA VAL A 244 6.06 -2.80 13.32
C VAL A 244 6.31 -4.00 14.22
N ALA A 245 7.38 -4.76 13.98
CA ALA A 245 7.72 -5.93 14.78
C ALA A 245 8.00 -5.56 16.24
N GLN A 246 8.79 -4.50 16.49
CA GLN A 246 9.12 -4.05 17.84
C GLN A 246 7.86 -3.67 18.64
N TYR A 247 6.96 -2.90 18.07
CA TYR A 247 5.72 -2.52 18.76
C TYR A 247 4.70 -3.66 18.85
N ALA A 248 4.70 -4.60 17.91
CA ALA A 248 3.90 -5.82 18.04
C ALA A 248 4.39 -6.69 19.21
N VAL A 249 5.72 -6.89 19.35
CA VAL A 249 6.34 -7.58 20.50
C VAL A 249 5.94 -6.89 21.80
N GLN A 250 6.13 -5.58 21.88
CA GLN A 250 5.79 -4.80 23.08
C GLN A 250 4.33 -5.01 23.48
N LYS A 251 3.39 -4.80 22.56
CA LYS A 251 1.96 -4.87 22.89
C LYS A 251 1.49 -6.28 23.20
N ALA A 252 1.95 -7.30 22.48
CA ALA A 252 1.62 -8.69 22.75
C ALA A 252 2.13 -9.12 24.16
N THR A 253 3.33 -8.68 24.54
CA THR A 253 3.88 -8.91 25.88
C THR A 253 3.04 -8.22 26.97
N GLU A 254 2.65 -6.95 26.77
CA GLU A 254 1.75 -6.22 27.68
C GLU A 254 0.40 -6.93 27.90
N LEU A 255 -0.09 -7.65 26.87
CA LEU A 255 -1.33 -8.42 26.94
C LEU A 255 -1.17 -9.85 27.49
N GLY A 256 0.01 -10.19 28.03
CA GLY A 256 0.28 -11.45 28.70
C GLY A 256 0.84 -12.57 27.84
N ALA A 257 1.18 -12.30 26.58
CA ALA A 257 1.81 -13.29 25.73
C ALA A 257 3.30 -13.48 26.07
N LYS A 258 3.80 -14.70 25.83
CA LYS A 258 5.23 -15.00 25.75
C LYS A 258 5.67 -14.83 24.28
N VAL A 259 6.49 -13.81 24.01
CA VAL A 259 6.94 -13.51 22.64
C VAL A 259 8.35 -14.02 22.41
#